data_fcfbe6cdde037e26a6e0cb675cb2a8eb
#
_entry.id   fcfbe6cdde037e26a6e0cb675cb2a8eb
#
_cell.length_a   1.000
_cell.length_b   1.000
_cell.length_c   1.000
_cell.angle_alpha   90.00
_cell.angle_beta   90.00
_cell.angle_gamma   90.00
#
_symmetry.space_group_name_H-M   'P 1'
#
loop_
_entity.id
_entity.type
_entity.pdbx_description
1 polymer ?
#
loop_
_entity_poly.entity_id
_entity_poly.type
_entity_poly.pdbx_seq_one_letter_code
_entity_poly.pdbx_strand_id
1 'polypeptide(L)'
;KEFKVVFKKSPVDLHARIKQIIDFAIISRRDGILALESHANMMDDEFFKKGLSMAVDGVEAHEIEETLEILIEETAEYYHGAAHYWLLAGESCPVIGLIGAVLGLILALQKLDNPAEMAAGIAGAFTATVTGIAGAYIFMGPWGNKLKAKSHDFIKEKHVILAGILGISHGDNPRTLEMKLLNYLSPLEE
;
A
#
# COMPACT_ATOMS: atom_id res chain seq x y z
N LYS A 1 8.78 -8.65 -5.63
CA LYS A 1 8.84 -7.16 -5.68
C LYS A 1 8.27 -6.55 -4.40
N GLU A 2 7.17 -7.08 -3.85
CA GLU A 2 6.45 -6.56 -2.65
C GLU A 2 7.33 -6.59 -1.39
N PHE A 3 8.19 -7.60 -1.25
CA PHE A 3 9.09 -7.73 -0.10
C PHE A 3 10.00 -6.51 0.06
N LYS A 4 10.47 -5.92 -1.05
CA LYS A 4 11.26 -4.69 -1.02
C LYS A 4 10.44 -3.48 -0.58
N VAL A 5 9.15 -3.45 -0.91
CA VAL A 5 8.24 -2.36 -0.52
C VAL A 5 8.01 -2.35 0.99
N VAL A 6 7.92 -3.52 1.64
CA VAL A 6 7.75 -3.62 3.10
C VAL A 6 8.91 -2.96 3.86
N PHE A 7 10.15 -3.13 3.37
CA PHE A 7 11.35 -2.64 4.05
C PHE A 7 11.80 -1.24 3.61
N LYS A 8 11.36 -0.76 2.43
CA LYS A 8 11.70 0.58 1.97
C LYS A 8 10.88 1.62 2.76
N LYS A 9 11.54 2.65 3.28
CA LYS A 9 10.85 3.79 3.91
C LYS A 9 9.88 4.36 2.88
N SER A 10 8.63 4.59 3.26
CA SER A 10 7.64 5.17 2.33
C SER A 10 8.13 6.55 1.90
N PRO A 11 8.37 6.81 0.62
CA PRO A 11 8.86 8.11 0.16
C PRO A 11 7.72 9.10 -0.11
N VAL A 12 6.48 8.77 0.32
CA VAL A 12 5.32 9.62 0.06
C VAL A 12 5.42 10.84 0.96
N ASP A 13 5.91 11.94 0.40
CA ASP A 13 5.85 13.26 1.00
C ASP A 13 4.67 14.02 0.38
N LEU A 14 3.51 13.93 1.04
CA LEU A 14 2.29 14.58 0.58
C LEU A 14 2.43 16.11 0.50
N HIS A 15 3.21 16.72 1.41
CA HIS A 15 3.45 18.17 1.36
C HIS A 15 4.23 18.56 0.11
N ALA A 16 5.30 17.83 -0.21
CA ALA A 16 6.06 18.07 -1.43
C ALA A 16 5.19 17.87 -2.68
N ARG A 17 4.31 16.86 -2.65
CA ARG A 17 3.38 16.58 -3.75
C ARG A 17 2.34 17.68 -3.92
N ILE A 18 1.72 18.14 -2.83
CA ILE A 18 0.77 19.26 -2.85
C ILE A 18 1.44 20.51 -3.38
N LYS A 19 2.64 20.86 -2.88
CA LYS A 19 3.40 22.02 -3.38
C LYS A 19 3.65 21.93 -4.89
N GLN A 20 4.07 20.77 -5.38
CA GLN A 20 4.28 20.54 -6.82
C GLN A 20 3.00 20.80 -7.65
N ILE A 21 1.85 20.30 -7.16
CA ILE A 21 0.55 20.51 -7.81
C ILE A 21 0.20 21.99 -7.83
N ILE A 22 0.43 22.71 -6.74
CA ILE A 22 0.14 24.15 -6.67
C ILE A 22 1.05 24.94 -7.60
N ASP A 23 2.33 24.60 -7.70
CA ASP A 23 3.26 25.20 -8.65
C ASP A 23 2.75 25.00 -10.09
N PHE A 24 2.24 23.83 -10.44
CA PHE A 24 1.62 23.57 -11.75
C PHE A 24 0.32 24.35 -11.96
N ALA A 25 -0.52 24.49 -10.93
CA ALA A 25 -1.72 25.30 -11.02
C ALA A 25 -1.41 26.77 -11.27
N ILE A 26 -0.33 27.30 -10.67
CA ILE A 26 0.15 28.67 -10.90
C ILE A 26 0.64 28.83 -12.34
N ILE A 27 1.44 27.88 -12.85
CA ILE A 27 1.94 27.91 -14.25
C ILE A 27 0.77 27.82 -15.22
N SER A 28 -0.14 26.88 -15.03
CA SER A 28 -1.32 26.71 -15.89
C SER A 28 -2.17 27.98 -15.96
N ARG A 29 -2.32 28.67 -14.83
CA ARG A 29 -3.12 29.90 -14.78
C ARG A 29 -2.44 31.10 -15.40
N ARG A 30 -1.10 31.18 -15.34
CA ARG A 30 -0.32 32.29 -15.90
C ARG A 30 -0.05 32.12 -17.39
N ASP A 31 0.39 30.94 -17.78
CA ASP A 31 0.95 30.66 -19.11
C ASP A 31 0.05 29.74 -19.95
N GLY A 32 -1.08 29.29 -19.38
CA GLY A 32 -1.98 28.32 -19.98
C GLY A 32 -1.60 26.87 -19.71
N ILE A 33 -2.58 25.97 -19.84
CA ILE A 33 -2.41 24.53 -19.50
C ILE A 33 -1.35 23.84 -20.39
N LEU A 34 -1.19 24.30 -21.65
CA LEU A 34 -0.18 23.76 -22.58
C LEU A 34 1.26 23.96 -22.08
N ALA A 35 1.51 24.97 -21.23
CA ALA A 35 2.82 25.17 -20.63
C ALA A 35 3.25 23.99 -19.72
N LEU A 36 2.31 23.16 -19.29
CA LEU A 36 2.59 21.98 -18.46
C LEU A 36 3.08 20.76 -19.25
N GLU A 37 3.00 20.76 -20.58
CA GLU A 37 3.41 19.63 -21.43
C GLU A 37 4.87 19.21 -21.18
N SER A 38 5.78 20.18 -21.12
CA SER A 38 7.19 19.91 -20.86
C SER A 38 7.42 19.34 -19.46
N HIS A 39 6.64 19.77 -18.46
CA HIS A 39 6.69 19.29 -17.10
C HIS A 39 6.13 17.85 -16.99
N ALA A 40 5.01 17.57 -17.68
CA ALA A 40 4.44 16.24 -17.75
C ALA A 40 5.43 15.21 -18.32
N ASN A 41 6.13 15.57 -19.39
CA ASN A 41 7.11 14.69 -20.03
C ASN A 41 8.33 14.37 -19.17
N MET A 42 8.70 15.25 -18.23
CA MET A 42 9.83 15.05 -17.31
C MET A 42 9.46 14.35 -16.00
N MET A 43 8.21 13.96 -15.81
CA MET A 43 7.77 13.32 -14.58
C MET A 43 8.17 11.85 -14.53
N ASP A 44 8.69 11.42 -13.38
CA ASP A 44 9.00 10.01 -13.08
C ASP A 44 7.74 9.21 -12.66
N ASP A 45 6.72 9.91 -12.16
CA ASP A 45 5.46 9.30 -11.71
C ASP A 45 4.51 9.14 -12.89
N GLU A 46 4.38 7.91 -13.38
CA GLU A 46 3.54 7.56 -14.53
C GLU A 46 2.05 7.89 -14.34
N PHE A 47 1.54 7.80 -13.10
CA PHE A 47 0.16 8.14 -12.79
C PHE A 47 -0.08 9.65 -12.93
N PHE A 48 0.81 10.46 -12.33
CA PHE A 48 0.72 11.91 -12.42
C PHE A 48 0.95 12.37 -13.86
N LYS A 49 1.96 11.82 -14.55
CA LYS A 49 2.24 12.08 -15.94
C LYS A 49 1.01 11.86 -16.82
N LYS A 50 0.36 10.68 -16.68
CA LYS A 50 -0.82 10.33 -17.47
C LYS A 50 -1.95 11.33 -17.26
N GLY A 51 -2.29 11.64 -16.01
CA GLY A 51 -3.37 12.57 -15.71
C GLY A 51 -3.07 14.00 -16.17
N LEU A 52 -1.83 14.47 -15.99
CA LEU A 52 -1.43 15.80 -16.45
C LEU A 52 -1.42 15.89 -17.98
N SER A 53 -0.97 14.86 -18.68
CA SER A 53 -1.02 14.80 -20.15
C SER A 53 -2.46 14.86 -20.66
N MET A 54 -3.39 14.11 -20.06
CA MET A 54 -4.80 14.16 -20.43
C MET A 54 -5.38 15.57 -20.26
N ALA A 55 -5.02 16.27 -19.18
CA ALA A 55 -5.45 17.64 -18.94
C ALA A 55 -4.87 18.62 -19.98
N VAL A 56 -3.59 18.46 -20.37
CA VAL A 56 -2.92 19.25 -21.42
C VAL A 56 -3.54 18.99 -22.80
N ASP A 57 -3.92 17.74 -23.08
CA ASP A 57 -4.58 17.34 -24.33
C ASP A 57 -6.05 17.82 -24.41
N GLY A 58 -6.56 18.45 -23.35
CA GLY A 58 -7.92 19.00 -23.31
C GLY A 58 -9.03 17.96 -23.13
N VAL A 59 -8.68 16.80 -22.54
CA VAL A 59 -9.66 15.77 -22.17
C VAL A 59 -10.60 16.34 -21.10
N GLU A 60 -11.88 16.02 -21.19
CA GLU A 60 -12.88 16.47 -20.22
C GLU A 60 -12.55 16.00 -18.80
N ALA A 61 -12.77 16.86 -17.81
CA ALA A 61 -12.44 16.55 -16.40
C ALA A 61 -13.08 15.25 -15.90
N HIS A 62 -14.30 14.95 -16.34
CA HIS A 62 -15.00 13.70 -15.98
C HIS A 62 -14.28 12.46 -16.54
N GLU A 63 -13.81 12.49 -17.77
CA GLU A 63 -13.08 11.37 -18.38
C GLU A 63 -11.70 11.19 -17.72
N ILE A 64 -11.05 12.28 -17.30
CA ILE A 64 -9.80 12.23 -16.52
C ILE A 64 -10.06 11.54 -15.19
N GLU A 65 -11.11 11.96 -14.47
CA GLU A 65 -11.53 11.40 -13.19
C GLU A 65 -11.78 9.90 -13.32
N GLU A 66 -12.65 9.48 -14.22
CA GLU A 66 -12.98 8.07 -14.47
C GLU A 66 -11.73 7.23 -14.77
N THR A 67 -10.88 7.71 -15.68
CA THR A 67 -9.66 7.00 -16.07
C THR A 67 -8.68 6.84 -14.91
N LEU A 68 -8.50 7.88 -14.12
CA LEU A 68 -7.55 7.85 -13.01
C LEU A 68 -8.11 7.08 -11.80
N GLU A 69 -9.44 7.11 -11.57
CA GLU A 69 -10.07 6.30 -10.52
C GLU A 69 -9.91 4.81 -10.79
N ILE A 70 -10.10 4.34 -12.03
CA ILE A 70 -9.84 2.95 -12.42
C ILE A 70 -8.39 2.56 -12.07
N LEU A 71 -7.42 3.41 -12.34
CA LEU A 71 -6.01 3.13 -12.01
C LEU A 71 -5.73 3.13 -10.50
N ILE A 72 -6.45 3.93 -9.73
CA ILE A 72 -6.39 3.93 -8.27
C ILE A 72 -6.96 2.62 -7.73
N GLU A 73 -8.12 2.20 -8.25
CA GLU A 73 -8.79 0.96 -7.87
C GLU A 73 -7.93 -0.27 -8.17
N GLU A 74 -7.39 -0.38 -9.38
CA GLU A 74 -6.46 -1.46 -9.75
C GLU A 74 -5.23 -1.50 -8.83
N THR A 75 -4.68 -0.33 -8.50
CA THR A 75 -3.54 -0.23 -7.57
C THR A 75 -3.95 -0.69 -6.16
N ALA A 76 -5.14 -0.30 -5.69
CA ALA A 76 -5.68 -0.69 -4.40
C ALA A 76 -5.88 -2.20 -4.32
N GLU A 77 -6.52 -2.79 -5.32
CA GLU A 77 -6.77 -4.25 -5.38
C GLU A 77 -5.45 -5.04 -5.36
N TYR A 78 -4.45 -4.61 -6.14
CA TYR A 78 -3.15 -5.27 -6.14
C TYR A 78 -2.51 -5.32 -4.75
N TYR A 79 -2.46 -4.19 -4.05
CA TYR A 79 -1.88 -4.13 -2.71
C TYR A 79 -2.74 -4.82 -1.66
N HIS A 80 -4.06 -4.74 -1.76
CA HIS A 80 -5.00 -5.47 -0.90
C HIS A 80 -4.82 -6.98 -1.05
N GLY A 81 -4.74 -7.49 -2.28
CA GLY A 81 -4.48 -8.90 -2.55
C GLY A 81 -3.15 -9.36 -1.98
N ALA A 82 -2.09 -8.59 -2.17
CA ALA A 82 -0.77 -8.90 -1.61
C ALA A 82 -0.76 -8.91 -0.08
N ALA A 83 -1.41 -7.93 0.57
CA ALA A 83 -1.52 -7.87 2.02
C ALA A 83 -2.36 -9.04 2.57
N HIS A 84 -3.48 -9.35 1.91
CA HIS A 84 -4.37 -10.45 2.28
C HIS A 84 -3.65 -11.81 2.23
N TYR A 85 -2.82 -12.05 1.22
CA TYR A 85 -2.02 -13.26 1.13
C TYR A 85 -1.12 -13.47 2.36
N TRP A 86 -0.42 -12.42 2.81
CA TRP A 86 0.42 -12.51 3.99
C TRP A 86 -0.36 -12.70 5.28
N LEU A 87 -1.53 -12.07 5.42
CA LEU A 87 -2.41 -12.23 6.57
C LEU A 87 -2.98 -13.64 6.62
N LEU A 88 -3.46 -14.18 5.48
CA LEU A 88 -3.98 -15.54 5.38
C LEU A 88 -2.91 -16.59 5.71
N ALA A 89 -1.68 -16.39 5.22
CA ALA A 89 -0.55 -17.23 5.59
C ALA A 89 -0.29 -17.20 7.11
N GLY A 90 -0.38 -16.00 7.72
CA GLY A 90 -0.26 -15.81 9.16
C GLY A 90 -1.34 -16.56 9.94
N GLU A 91 -2.59 -16.49 9.50
CA GLU A 91 -3.71 -17.23 10.14
C GLU A 91 -3.56 -18.74 10.02
N SER A 92 -2.94 -19.22 8.95
CA SER A 92 -2.73 -20.65 8.71
C SER A 92 -1.56 -21.24 9.53
N CYS A 93 -0.54 -20.44 9.87
CA CYS A 93 0.64 -20.92 10.59
C CYS A 93 0.33 -21.58 11.94
N PRO A 94 -0.49 -21.01 12.85
CA PRO A 94 -0.82 -21.65 14.12
C PRO A 94 -1.58 -22.95 13.95
N VAL A 95 -2.46 -23.03 12.95
CA VAL A 95 -3.23 -24.25 12.63
C VAL A 95 -2.31 -25.37 12.19
N ILE A 96 -1.33 -25.08 11.32
CA ILE A 96 -0.31 -26.04 10.90
C ILE A 96 0.55 -26.46 12.09
N GLY A 97 0.92 -25.52 12.96
CA GLY A 97 1.64 -25.80 14.20
C GLY A 97 0.86 -26.73 15.14
N LEU A 98 -0.45 -26.53 15.28
CA LEU A 98 -1.32 -27.38 16.06
C LEU A 98 -1.43 -28.81 15.48
N ILE A 99 -1.59 -28.92 14.17
CA ILE A 99 -1.60 -30.22 13.48
C ILE A 99 -0.28 -30.95 13.74
N GLY A 100 0.85 -30.26 13.61
CA GLY A 100 2.17 -30.82 13.92
C GLY A 100 2.29 -31.27 15.35
N ALA A 101 1.74 -30.53 16.31
CA ALA A 101 1.72 -30.93 17.72
C ALA A 101 0.89 -32.19 17.97
N VAL A 102 -0.31 -32.27 17.40
CA VAL A 102 -1.17 -33.45 17.54
C VAL A 102 -0.51 -34.70 16.95
N LEU A 103 0.06 -34.60 15.76
CA LEU A 103 0.81 -35.69 15.13
C LEU A 103 2.04 -36.11 15.96
N GLY A 104 2.78 -35.14 16.48
CA GLY A 104 3.93 -35.39 17.36
C GLY A 104 3.53 -36.13 18.66
N LEU A 105 2.40 -35.76 19.29
CA LEU A 105 1.88 -36.45 20.46
C LEU A 105 1.43 -37.89 20.14
N ILE A 106 0.76 -38.11 19.01
CA ILE A 106 0.36 -39.44 18.55
C ILE A 106 1.59 -40.36 18.42
N LEU A 107 2.65 -39.82 17.78
CA LEU A 107 3.91 -40.59 17.62
C LEU A 107 4.63 -40.82 18.96
N ALA A 108 4.60 -39.85 19.88
CA ALA A 108 5.18 -40.01 21.22
C ALA A 108 4.47 -41.11 22.04
N LEU A 109 3.13 -41.17 21.96
CA LEU A 109 2.34 -42.19 22.64
C LEU A 109 2.59 -43.62 22.11
N GLN A 110 3.12 -43.80 20.93
CA GLN A 110 3.53 -45.09 20.40
C GLN A 110 4.84 -45.60 21.02
N LYS A 111 5.54 -44.75 21.79
CA LYS A 111 6.85 -45.02 22.39
C LYS A 111 6.78 -45.15 23.92
N LEU A 112 5.67 -45.69 24.46
CA LEU A 112 5.46 -45.84 25.89
C LEU A 112 6.54 -46.68 26.58
N ASP A 113 7.13 -47.63 25.86
CA ASP A 113 8.20 -48.50 26.36
C ASP A 113 9.57 -47.79 26.47
N ASN A 114 9.71 -46.60 25.87
CA ASN A 114 10.93 -45.79 25.91
C ASN A 114 10.62 -44.35 26.36
N PRO A 115 10.68 -44.04 27.67
CA PRO A 115 10.35 -42.73 28.20
C PRO A 115 11.17 -41.57 27.60
N ALA A 116 12.42 -41.83 27.22
CA ALA A 116 13.27 -40.81 26.63
C ALA A 116 12.82 -40.41 25.22
N GLU A 117 12.44 -41.39 24.38
CA GLU A 117 11.88 -41.13 23.05
C GLU A 117 10.50 -40.48 23.14
N MET A 118 9.69 -40.89 24.09
CA MET A 118 8.38 -40.28 24.36
C MET A 118 8.53 -38.81 24.75
N ALA A 119 9.45 -38.48 25.65
CA ALA A 119 9.71 -37.11 26.07
C ALA A 119 10.21 -36.24 24.91
N ALA A 120 11.09 -36.77 24.06
CA ALA A 120 11.56 -36.07 22.85
C ALA A 120 10.42 -35.76 21.85
N GLY A 121 9.50 -36.74 21.68
CA GLY A 121 8.29 -36.54 20.84
C GLY A 121 7.37 -35.44 21.35
N ILE A 122 7.14 -35.42 22.68
CA ILE A 122 6.34 -34.35 23.33
C ILE A 122 7.01 -32.99 23.16
N ALA A 123 8.32 -32.88 23.38
CA ALA A 123 9.07 -31.64 23.16
C ALA A 123 8.97 -31.15 21.72
N GLY A 124 9.05 -32.08 20.73
CA GLY A 124 8.85 -31.76 19.32
C GLY A 124 7.46 -31.22 19.04
N ALA A 125 6.42 -31.78 19.65
CA ALA A 125 5.04 -31.30 19.53
C ALA A 125 4.88 -29.84 20.02
N PHE A 126 5.44 -29.53 21.20
CA PHE A 126 5.44 -28.14 21.70
C PHE A 126 6.22 -27.19 20.80
N THR A 127 7.37 -27.62 20.27
CA THR A 127 8.19 -26.85 19.37
C THR A 127 7.41 -26.49 18.08
N ALA A 128 6.65 -27.43 17.51
CA ALA A 128 5.82 -27.20 16.33
C ALA A 128 4.78 -26.11 16.59
N THR A 129 4.10 -26.13 17.74
CA THR A 129 3.11 -25.11 18.12
C THR A 129 3.74 -23.74 18.28
N VAL A 130 4.86 -23.64 19.02
CA VAL A 130 5.56 -22.37 19.24
C VAL A 130 6.06 -21.79 17.92
N THR A 131 6.61 -22.62 17.03
CA THR A 131 7.09 -22.19 15.72
C THR A 131 5.94 -21.67 14.83
N GLY A 132 4.78 -22.35 14.85
CA GLY A 132 3.59 -21.91 14.13
C GLY A 132 3.09 -20.54 14.61
N ILE A 133 2.99 -20.35 15.93
CA ILE A 133 2.58 -19.08 16.55
C ILE A 133 3.61 -17.97 16.24
N ALA A 134 4.90 -18.25 16.38
CA ALA A 134 5.96 -17.30 16.09
C ALA A 134 5.94 -16.86 14.60
N GLY A 135 5.76 -17.81 13.69
CA GLY A 135 5.62 -17.53 12.26
C GLY A 135 4.47 -16.57 11.95
N ALA A 136 3.32 -16.78 12.59
CA ALA A 136 2.15 -15.92 12.43
C ALA A 136 2.37 -14.50 12.94
N TYR A 137 2.74 -14.38 14.21
CA TYR A 137 2.68 -13.09 14.91
C TYR A 137 3.97 -12.28 14.83
N ILE A 138 5.13 -12.90 14.59
CA ILE A 138 6.41 -12.20 14.48
C ILE A 138 6.70 -11.80 13.01
N PHE A 139 6.29 -12.63 12.05
CA PHE A 139 6.64 -12.42 10.64
C PHE A 139 5.44 -12.07 9.77
N MET A 140 4.52 -13.00 9.56
CA MET A 140 3.46 -12.88 8.54
C MET A 140 2.48 -11.74 8.84
N GLY A 141 1.97 -11.66 10.08
CA GLY A 141 1.03 -10.62 10.50
C GLY A 141 1.58 -9.21 10.37
N PRO A 142 2.76 -8.91 10.96
CA PRO A 142 3.39 -7.60 10.82
C PRO A 142 3.68 -7.21 9.37
N TRP A 143 4.07 -8.16 8.52
CA TRP A 143 4.30 -7.88 7.11
C TRP A 143 3.02 -7.54 6.34
N GLY A 144 1.97 -8.31 6.54
CA GLY A 144 0.66 -8.04 5.95
C GLY A 144 0.10 -6.67 6.38
N ASN A 145 0.16 -6.37 7.67
CA ASN A 145 -0.31 -5.09 8.22
C ASN A 145 0.51 -3.91 7.71
N LYS A 146 1.84 -4.04 7.63
CA LYS A 146 2.72 -2.99 7.09
C LYS A 146 2.48 -2.75 5.60
N LEU A 147 2.21 -3.80 4.83
CA LEU A 147 1.87 -3.66 3.41
C LEU A 147 0.53 -2.97 3.24
N LYS A 148 -0.47 -3.29 4.08
CA LYS A 148 -1.78 -2.64 4.10
C LYS A 148 -1.66 -1.15 4.45
N ALA A 149 -0.88 -0.78 5.46
CA ALA A 149 -0.65 0.62 5.83
C ALA A 149 -0.01 1.40 4.68
N LYS A 150 1.05 0.86 4.07
CA LYS A 150 1.70 1.51 2.91
C LYS A 150 0.80 1.64 1.70
N SER A 151 -0.05 0.65 1.45
CA SER A 151 -1.07 0.72 0.40
C SER A 151 -1.97 1.94 0.59
N HIS A 152 -2.43 2.18 1.82
CA HIS A 152 -3.24 3.34 2.15
C HIS A 152 -2.53 4.66 1.83
N ASP A 153 -1.24 4.79 2.17
CA ASP A 153 -0.46 6.00 1.88
C ASP A 153 -0.32 6.23 0.37
N PHE A 154 -0.06 5.18 -0.41
CA PHE A 154 0.02 5.28 -1.88
C PHE A 154 -1.31 5.65 -2.53
N ILE A 155 -2.41 5.09 -2.06
CA ILE A 155 -3.75 5.39 -2.56
C ILE A 155 -4.11 6.84 -2.21
N LYS A 156 -3.82 7.28 -0.99
CA LYS A 156 -4.01 8.66 -0.55
C LYS A 156 -3.25 9.66 -1.44
N GLU A 157 -1.98 9.39 -1.74
CA GLU A 157 -1.19 10.21 -2.67
C GLU A 157 -1.85 10.31 -4.04
N LYS A 158 -2.33 9.19 -4.59
CA LYS A 158 -3.00 9.18 -5.91
C LYS A 158 -4.29 9.99 -5.92
N HIS A 159 -5.08 9.94 -4.85
CA HIS A 159 -6.27 10.80 -4.72
C HIS A 159 -5.90 12.29 -4.62
N VAL A 160 -4.82 12.64 -3.93
CA VAL A 160 -4.30 14.02 -3.91
C VAL A 160 -3.89 14.48 -5.30
N ILE A 161 -3.20 13.64 -6.07
CA ILE A 161 -2.81 13.94 -7.45
C ILE A 161 -4.05 14.10 -8.33
N LEU A 162 -5.02 13.20 -8.25
CA LEU A 162 -6.28 13.27 -9.00
C LEU A 162 -7.01 14.59 -8.73
N ALA A 163 -7.25 14.90 -7.44
CA ALA A 163 -7.91 16.14 -7.05
C ALA A 163 -7.14 17.39 -7.55
N GLY A 164 -5.81 17.33 -7.55
CA GLY A 164 -4.95 18.38 -8.07
C GLY A 164 -5.09 18.57 -9.58
N ILE A 165 -5.07 17.48 -10.35
CA ILE A 165 -5.22 17.51 -11.82
C ILE A 165 -6.60 18.06 -12.21
N LEU A 166 -7.66 17.61 -11.54
CA LEU A 166 -9.02 18.12 -11.77
C LEU A 166 -9.11 19.62 -11.46
N GLY A 167 -8.49 20.08 -10.37
CA GLY A 167 -8.43 21.52 -10.06
C GLY A 167 -7.66 22.32 -11.11
N ILE A 168 -6.58 21.79 -11.67
CA ILE A 168 -5.82 22.42 -12.76
C ILE A 168 -6.66 22.46 -14.04
N SER A 169 -7.34 21.36 -14.39
CA SER A 169 -8.22 21.28 -15.57
C SER A 169 -9.40 22.26 -15.49
N HIS A 170 -9.99 22.42 -14.30
CA HIS A 170 -11.06 23.40 -14.07
C HIS A 170 -10.57 24.85 -13.98
N GLY A 171 -9.25 25.09 -13.88
CA GLY A 171 -8.69 26.43 -13.70
C GLY A 171 -8.93 26.99 -12.30
N ASP A 172 -9.04 26.12 -11.27
CA ASP A 172 -9.26 26.52 -9.89
C ASP A 172 -8.18 27.51 -9.40
N ASN A 173 -8.56 28.39 -8.48
CA ASN A 173 -7.60 29.30 -7.87
C ASN A 173 -6.56 28.48 -7.05
N PRO A 174 -5.24 28.65 -7.28
CA PRO A 174 -4.20 27.89 -6.58
C PRO A 174 -4.36 27.89 -5.06
N ARG A 175 -4.76 29.01 -4.45
CA ARG A 175 -4.99 29.11 -3.01
C ARG A 175 -6.19 28.26 -2.54
N THR A 176 -7.26 28.24 -3.34
CA THR A 176 -8.44 27.41 -3.04
C THR A 176 -8.12 25.93 -3.23
N LEU A 177 -7.35 25.60 -4.26
CA LEU A 177 -6.89 24.25 -4.53
C LEU A 177 -5.98 23.76 -3.38
N GLU A 178 -5.05 24.59 -2.91
CA GLU A 178 -4.20 24.28 -1.76
C GLU A 178 -5.02 23.92 -0.52
N MET A 179 -6.00 24.75 -0.16
CA MET A 179 -6.90 24.47 0.97
C MET A 179 -7.67 23.15 0.79
N LYS A 180 -8.11 22.84 -0.43
CA LYS A 180 -8.74 21.54 -0.74
C LYS A 180 -7.78 20.37 -0.53
N LEU A 181 -6.56 20.48 -1.04
CA LEU A 181 -5.56 19.41 -0.97
C LEU A 181 -5.03 19.19 0.45
N LEU A 182 -4.90 20.23 1.25
CA LEU A 182 -4.51 20.13 2.67
C LEU A 182 -5.50 19.31 3.49
N ASN A 183 -6.79 19.27 3.13
CA ASN A 183 -7.76 18.41 3.80
C ASN A 183 -7.47 16.89 3.66
N TYR A 184 -6.63 16.50 2.72
CA TYR A 184 -6.15 15.12 2.62
C TYR A 184 -5.03 14.81 3.63
N LEU A 185 -4.40 15.81 4.25
CA LEU A 185 -3.41 15.58 5.30
C LEU A 185 -4.11 15.14 6.58
N SER A 186 -3.49 14.20 7.30
CA SER A 186 -3.98 13.85 8.63
C SER A 186 -3.57 14.93 9.65
N PRO A 187 -4.30 15.08 10.76
CA PRO A 187 -3.95 16.06 11.82
C PRO A 187 -2.55 15.84 12.45
N LEU A 188 -1.91 14.73 12.15
CA LEU A 188 -0.53 14.40 12.60
C LEU A 188 0.52 14.74 11.53
N GLU A 189 0.09 15.14 10.34
CA GLU A 189 0.94 15.50 9.20
C GLU A 189 0.92 17.02 8.95
N GLU A 190 0.16 17.80 9.74
CA GLU A 190 0.20 19.25 9.81
C GLU A 190 1.39 19.72 10.67
#